data_6a1ce53a394484e717a306e86f4a57bf
#
_entry.id   6a1ce53a394484e717a306e86f4a57bf
#
_cell.length_a   1.000
_cell.length_b   1.000
_cell.length_c   1.000
_cell.angle_alpha   90.00
_cell.angle_beta   90.00
_cell.angle_gamma   90.00
#
_symmetry.space_group_name_H-M   'P 1'
#
loop_
_entity.id
_entity.type
_entity.pdbx_description
1 polymer ?
#
loop_
_entity_poly.entity_id
_entity_poly.type
_entity_poly.pdbx_seq_one_letter_code
_entity_poly.pdbx_strand_id
1 'polypeptide(L)'
;MTLRLGDVAPDFEQDSSIGPLKFHEWAGNSWVVLFSHPADFTPVCTTELGLTAKLKPEFDKRNVKAIALSVDAAESHKSWIKDIEETQNTVVGFPIIADVDKKVSVLYDMIHPGEGDTSTVRSVFIVDPEDKLRLILTYPKSVGRNFDEIVRVIDALQATDANPIATPADWKPGDRVIVAMGMSTEDAKEKFENVEEFKPYLRYADASKQLSEAGSVRLGRAQPNAHRARPIIPPGPPRTPVKGTAPVSGHRV
;
A
#
# COMPACT_ATOMS: atom_id res chain seq x y z
N MET A 1 13.70 -0.42 -11.56
CA MET A 1 13.38 -1.78 -11.04
C MET A 1 11.86 -1.82 -10.95
N THR A 2 11.19 -2.80 -11.55
CA THR A 2 9.72 -2.88 -11.50
C THR A 2 9.30 -3.48 -10.16
N LEU A 3 8.45 -2.80 -9.39
CA LEU A 3 7.91 -3.28 -8.12
C LEU A 3 6.96 -4.46 -8.34
N ARG A 4 6.99 -5.43 -7.44
CA ARG A 4 6.16 -6.64 -7.50
C ARG A 4 5.43 -6.87 -6.18
N LEU A 5 4.37 -7.66 -6.22
CA LEU A 5 3.66 -8.07 -5.01
C LEU A 5 4.60 -8.88 -4.10
N GLY A 6 4.61 -8.55 -2.82
CA GLY A 6 5.50 -9.12 -1.81
C GLY A 6 6.84 -8.41 -1.64
N ASP A 7 7.24 -7.52 -2.57
CA ASP A 7 8.41 -6.66 -2.36
C ASP A 7 8.14 -5.69 -1.20
N VAL A 8 9.20 -5.26 -0.54
CA VAL A 8 9.13 -4.17 0.44
C VAL A 8 8.86 -2.87 -0.33
N ALA A 9 7.81 -2.16 0.03
CA ALA A 9 7.51 -0.84 -0.51
C ALA A 9 8.70 0.09 -0.26
N PRO A 10 9.27 0.73 -1.29
CA PRO A 10 10.41 1.60 -1.10
C PRO A 10 10.11 2.74 -0.12
N ASP A 11 10.98 2.94 0.87
CA ASP A 11 10.89 4.09 1.76
C ASP A 11 11.32 5.37 1.05
N PHE A 12 10.74 6.50 1.46
CA PHE A 12 11.10 7.81 0.93
C PHE A 12 10.89 8.91 1.98
N GLU A 13 11.60 10.00 1.80
CA GLU A 13 11.37 11.26 2.51
C GLU A 13 11.07 12.34 1.48
N GLN A 14 9.92 13.02 1.60
CA GLN A 14 9.46 14.02 0.65
C GLN A 14 8.60 15.07 1.36
N ASP A 15 8.51 16.27 0.78
CA ASP A 15 7.58 17.30 1.24
C ASP A 15 6.13 16.91 0.95
N SER A 16 5.19 17.52 1.66
CA SER A 16 3.78 17.23 1.52
C SER A 16 2.89 18.42 1.89
N SER A 17 1.60 18.28 1.72
CA SER A 17 0.60 19.26 2.16
C SER A 17 0.65 19.56 3.67
N ILE A 18 1.25 18.68 4.48
CA ILE A 18 1.39 18.82 5.93
C ILE A 18 2.84 19.05 6.39
N GLY A 19 3.78 19.27 5.46
CA GLY A 19 5.22 19.39 5.69
C GLY A 19 6.00 18.13 5.34
N PRO A 20 7.32 18.08 5.67
CA PRO A 20 8.15 16.93 5.37
C PRO A 20 7.62 15.64 5.98
N LEU A 21 7.63 14.55 5.20
CA LEU A 21 7.08 13.26 5.59
C LEU A 21 8.04 12.15 5.21
N LYS A 22 8.31 11.24 6.17
CA LYS A 22 9.02 9.97 5.96
C LYS A 22 8.00 8.86 5.89
N PHE A 23 7.97 8.14 4.80
CA PHE A 23 6.86 7.25 4.46
C PHE A 23 6.69 6.11 5.47
N HIS A 24 7.72 5.29 5.73
CA HIS A 24 7.61 4.17 6.66
C HIS A 24 7.40 4.63 8.11
N GLU A 25 8.03 5.74 8.52
CA GLU A 25 7.82 6.32 9.85
C GLU A 25 6.37 6.80 10.02
N TRP A 26 5.82 7.48 9.01
CA TRP A 26 4.44 7.93 9.01
C TRP A 26 3.44 6.75 8.92
N ALA A 27 3.70 5.72 8.13
CA ALA A 27 2.88 4.53 8.01
C ALA A 27 2.77 3.80 9.36
N GLY A 28 3.89 3.60 10.05
CA GLY A 28 3.95 2.88 11.32
C GLY A 28 3.41 1.46 11.18
N ASN A 29 2.47 1.07 12.05
CA ASN A 29 1.85 -0.26 12.03
C ASN A 29 0.48 -0.26 11.31
N SER A 30 0.27 0.67 10.38
CA SER A 30 -0.98 0.76 9.63
C SER A 30 -0.82 0.17 8.22
N TRP A 31 -1.91 -0.31 7.67
CA TRP A 31 -2.02 -0.47 6.23
C TRP A 31 -1.98 0.90 5.56
N VAL A 32 -1.48 0.97 4.34
CA VAL A 32 -1.41 2.22 3.58
C VAL A 32 -2.03 2.02 2.20
N VAL A 33 -2.85 2.99 1.79
CA VAL A 33 -3.24 3.19 0.39
C VAL A 33 -2.47 4.40 -0.12
N LEU A 34 -1.36 4.15 -0.82
CA LEU A 34 -0.62 5.15 -1.56
C LEU A 34 -1.17 5.24 -2.97
N PHE A 35 -1.61 6.42 -3.38
CA PHE A 35 -2.15 6.59 -4.72
C PHE A 35 -1.68 7.88 -5.39
N SER A 36 -1.36 7.81 -6.68
CA SER A 36 -0.98 8.97 -7.46
C SER A 36 -2.15 9.58 -8.23
N HIS A 37 -2.07 10.86 -8.52
CA HIS A 37 -2.99 11.58 -9.40
C HIS A 37 -2.24 12.49 -10.37
N PRO A 38 -2.74 12.70 -11.59
CA PRO A 38 -2.01 13.44 -12.64
C PRO A 38 -1.64 14.87 -12.29
N ALA A 39 -2.57 15.66 -11.79
CA ALA A 39 -2.34 17.06 -11.44
C ALA A 39 -3.43 17.61 -10.50
N ASP A 40 -3.06 18.59 -9.70
CA ASP A 40 -3.98 19.40 -8.91
C ASP A 40 -4.93 20.20 -9.83
N PHE A 41 -6.03 20.69 -9.26
CA PHE A 41 -7.02 21.52 -9.94
C PHE A 41 -7.61 20.89 -11.22
N THR A 42 -7.73 19.54 -11.22
CA THR A 42 -8.34 18.80 -12.33
C THR A 42 -9.63 18.08 -11.89
N PRO A 43 -10.62 17.95 -12.79
CA PRO A 43 -11.96 17.46 -12.38
C PRO A 43 -11.93 16.06 -11.79
N VAL A 44 -11.32 15.08 -12.46
CA VAL A 44 -11.30 13.68 -12.00
C VAL A 44 -10.53 13.56 -10.68
N CYS A 45 -9.38 14.22 -10.55
CA CYS A 45 -8.58 14.18 -9.33
C CYS A 45 -9.33 14.79 -8.14
N THR A 46 -10.08 15.88 -8.36
CA THR A 46 -10.93 16.50 -7.33
C THR A 46 -11.99 15.53 -6.82
N THR A 47 -12.65 14.79 -7.72
CA THR A 47 -13.64 13.79 -7.30
C THR A 47 -13.03 12.62 -6.56
N GLU A 48 -11.84 12.16 -6.97
CA GLU A 48 -11.14 11.04 -6.31
C GLU A 48 -10.65 11.39 -4.91
N LEU A 49 -10.01 12.56 -4.73
CA LEU A 49 -9.53 12.98 -3.41
C LEU A 49 -10.70 13.29 -2.48
N GLY A 50 -11.77 13.90 -2.99
CA GLY A 50 -12.99 14.12 -2.23
C GLY A 50 -13.65 12.81 -1.78
N LEU A 51 -13.71 11.80 -2.65
CA LEU A 51 -14.24 10.49 -2.28
C LEU A 51 -13.30 9.78 -1.26
N THR A 52 -11.98 9.85 -1.45
CA THR A 52 -11.01 9.33 -0.48
C THR A 52 -11.20 9.95 0.91
N ALA A 53 -11.45 11.26 0.96
CA ALA A 53 -11.71 11.97 2.21
C ALA A 53 -13.01 11.47 2.89
N LYS A 54 -14.07 11.25 2.11
CA LYS A 54 -15.33 10.68 2.61
C LYS A 54 -15.20 9.26 3.11
N LEU A 55 -14.27 8.49 2.54
CA LEU A 55 -13.98 7.11 2.94
C LEU A 55 -13.05 6.99 4.17
N LYS A 56 -12.57 8.12 4.71
CA LYS A 56 -11.70 8.09 5.89
C LYS A 56 -12.25 7.25 7.05
N PRO A 57 -13.54 7.33 7.44
CA PRO A 57 -14.09 6.47 8.50
C PRO A 57 -14.01 4.97 8.17
N GLU A 58 -14.12 4.59 6.88
CA GLU A 58 -14.00 3.20 6.46
C GLU A 58 -12.53 2.74 6.48
N PHE A 59 -11.60 3.61 6.13
CA PHE A 59 -10.16 3.35 6.27
C PHE A 59 -9.76 3.22 7.75
N ASP A 60 -10.20 4.13 8.61
CA ASP A 60 -9.90 4.11 10.04
C ASP A 60 -10.35 2.80 10.71
N LYS A 61 -11.55 2.28 10.40
CA LYS A 61 -12.05 0.99 10.89
C LYS A 61 -11.15 -0.18 10.55
N ARG A 62 -10.39 -0.07 9.47
CA ARG A 62 -9.49 -1.10 8.92
C ARG A 62 -8.03 -0.89 9.29
N ASN A 63 -7.73 0.11 10.13
CA ASN A 63 -6.36 0.56 10.41
C ASN A 63 -5.60 0.90 9.11
N VAL A 64 -6.23 1.64 8.20
CA VAL A 64 -5.66 2.06 6.92
C VAL A 64 -5.41 3.55 6.93
N LYS A 65 -4.25 3.98 6.45
CA LYS A 65 -3.92 5.38 6.17
C LYS A 65 -3.92 5.61 4.66
N ALA A 66 -4.61 6.65 4.22
CA ALA A 66 -4.55 7.10 2.83
C ALA A 66 -3.46 8.16 2.66
N ILE A 67 -2.75 8.13 1.54
CA ILE A 67 -1.76 9.13 1.16
C ILE A 67 -1.79 9.30 -0.36
N ALA A 68 -1.97 10.55 -0.81
CA ALA A 68 -1.94 10.88 -2.24
C ALA A 68 -0.56 11.39 -2.66
N LEU A 69 -0.29 11.38 -3.96
CA LEU A 69 0.95 11.89 -4.54
C LEU A 69 0.69 12.49 -5.93
N SER A 70 1.29 13.65 -6.20
CA SER A 70 1.50 14.17 -7.55
C SER A 70 2.83 14.88 -7.65
N VAL A 71 3.17 15.32 -8.86
CA VAL A 71 4.39 16.10 -9.13
C VAL A 71 4.20 17.60 -8.88
N ASP A 72 3.05 18.02 -8.39
CA ASP A 72 2.78 19.41 -8.05
C ASP A 72 3.46 19.79 -6.72
N ALA A 73 3.60 21.10 -6.49
CA ALA A 73 4.26 21.62 -5.28
C ALA A 73 3.32 21.59 -4.06
N ALA A 74 3.87 21.52 -2.86
CA ALA A 74 3.13 21.49 -1.60
C ALA A 74 2.16 22.69 -1.43
N GLU A 75 2.54 23.88 -1.89
CA GLU A 75 1.66 25.05 -1.85
C GLU A 75 0.46 24.94 -2.81
N SER A 76 0.63 24.25 -3.96
CA SER A 76 -0.48 23.90 -4.85
C SER A 76 -1.47 22.99 -4.13
N HIS A 77 -1.00 21.91 -3.51
CA HIS A 77 -1.82 20.99 -2.73
C HIS A 77 -2.63 21.71 -1.63
N LYS A 78 -1.98 22.56 -0.85
CA LYS A 78 -2.65 23.34 0.22
C LYS A 78 -3.76 24.24 -0.31
N SER A 79 -3.54 24.83 -1.47
CA SER A 79 -4.54 25.69 -2.14
C SER A 79 -5.69 24.84 -2.68
N TRP A 80 -5.38 23.74 -3.36
CA TRP A 80 -6.36 22.85 -3.97
C TRP A 80 -7.20 22.06 -2.95
N ILE A 81 -6.64 21.73 -1.77
CA ILE A 81 -7.40 21.11 -0.68
C ILE A 81 -8.66 21.92 -0.35
N LYS A 82 -8.59 23.25 -0.34
CA LYS A 82 -9.75 24.12 -0.07
C LYS A 82 -10.83 23.95 -1.12
N ASP A 83 -10.48 23.87 -2.39
CA ASP A 83 -11.42 23.66 -3.48
C ASP A 83 -12.06 22.26 -3.41
N ILE A 84 -11.27 21.23 -3.04
CA ILE A 84 -11.79 19.87 -2.82
C ILE A 84 -12.81 19.89 -1.66
N GLU A 85 -12.45 20.49 -0.54
CA GLU A 85 -13.33 20.55 0.63
C GLU A 85 -14.65 21.27 0.33
N GLU A 86 -14.57 22.39 -0.38
CA GLU A 86 -15.75 23.18 -0.80
C GLU A 86 -16.60 22.38 -1.81
N THR A 87 -16.00 21.90 -2.91
CA THR A 87 -16.75 21.29 -4.01
C THR A 87 -17.26 19.89 -3.70
N GLN A 88 -16.55 19.14 -2.85
CA GLN A 88 -16.91 17.77 -2.48
C GLN A 88 -17.61 17.67 -1.12
N ASN A 89 -17.80 18.78 -0.40
CA ASN A 89 -18.41 18.85 0.92
C ASN A 89 -17.80 17.81 1.88
N THR A 90 -16.49 17.90 2.12
CA THR A 90 -15.71 16.99 2.96
C THR A 90 -14.50 17.70 3.54
N VAL A 91 -13.74 17.02 4.42
CA VAL A 91 -12.47 17.51 4.93
C VAL A 91 -11.36 16.54 4.50
N VAL A 92 -10.31 17.06 3.86
CA VAL A 92 -9.16 16.25 3.41
C VAL A 92 -8.25 15.97 4.61
N GLY A 93 -8.44 14.81 5.23
CA GLY A 93 -7.72 14.39 6.45
C GLY A 93 -6.53 13.46 6.17
N PHE A 94 -5.90 13.54 5.00
CA PHE A 94 -4.70 12.75 4.63
C PHE A 94 -3.67 13.62 3.90
N PRO A 95 -2.36 13.27 3.96
CA PRO A 95 -1.31 14.03 3.28
C PRO A 95 -1.35 13.82 1.76
N ILE A 96 -0.92 14.86 1.03
CA ILE A 96 -0.63 14.81 -0.41
C ILE A 96 0.87 15.08 -0.57
N ILE A 97 1.60 14.13 -1.10
CA ILE A 97 3.06 14.23 -1.35
C ILE A 97 3.31 15.12 -2.55
N ALA A 98 4.22 16.08 -2.37
CA ALA A 98 4.69 17.01 -3.39
C ALA A 98 5.99 16.48 -4.03
N ASP A 99 5.87 15.59 -5.00
CA ASP A 99 6.99 14.93 -5.66
C ASP A 99 7.52 15.75 -6.85
N VAL A 100 7.87 17.02 -6.62
CA VAL A 100 8.29 17.98 -7.67
C VAL A 100 9.54 17.47 -8.41
N ASP A 101 10.45 16.81 -7.71
CA ASP A 101 11.67 16.23 -8.28
C ASP A 101 11.45 14.83 -8.89
N LYS A 102 10.23 14.31 -8.84
CA LYS A 102 9.80 13.03 -9.41
C LYS A 102 10.52 11.79 -8.87
N LYS A 103 11.17 11.89 -7.73
CA LYS A 103 11.92 10.77 -7.16
C LYS A 103 11.01 9.62 -6.77
N VAL A 104 9.92 9.92 -6.08
CA VAL A 104 8.96 8.91 -5.63
C VAL A 104 8.16 8.36 -6.81
N SER A 105 7.71 9.24 -7.72
CA SER A 105 6.98 8.84 -8.92
C SER A 105 7.78 7.88 -9.80
N VAL A 106 9.09 8.11 -9.96
CA VAL A 106 9.98 7.20 -10.70
C VAL A 106 10.24 5.92 -9.92
N LEU A 107 10.45 6.02 -8.59
CA LEU A 107 10.71 4.88 -7.72
C LEU A 107 9.54 3.87 -7.72
N TYR A 108 8.31 4.39 -7.77
CA TYR A 108 7.07 3.59 -7.77
C TYR A 108 6.51 3.35 -9.19
N ASP A 109 7.24 3.71 -10.24
CA ASP A 109 6.81 3.54 -11.65
C ASP A 109 5.43 4.17 -11.92
N MET A 110 5.23 5.39 -11.41
CA MET A 110 3.98 6.14 -11.56
C MET A 110 3.94 7.05 -12.80
N ILE A 111 5.06 7.19 -13.54
CA ILE A 111 5.15 8.01 -14.75
C ILE A 111 5.27 7.09 -15.94
N HIS A 112 4.26 7.09 -16.79
CA HIS A 112 4.20 6.26 -17.98
C HIS A 112 4.39 7.12 -19.26
N PRO A 113 5.52 6.99 -19.98
CA PRO A 113 5.79 7.84 -21.15
C PRO A 113 4.72 7.78 -22.23
N GLY A 114 4.00 6.66 -22.36
CA GLY A 114 2.91 6.48 -23.31
C GLY A 114 1.64 7.27 -22.97
N GLU A 115 1.51 7.81 -21.76
CA GLU A 115 0.37 8.64 -21.32
C GLU A 115 0.55 10.16 -21.59
N GLY A 116 1.53 10.53 -22.39
CA GLY A 116 1.64 11.81 -23.05
C GLY A 116 2.54 12.86 -22.41
N ASP A 117 2.64 12.95 -21.10
CA ASP A 117 3.48 13.91 -20.37
C ASP A 117 4.20 13.26 -19.17
N THR A 118 4.89 14.09 -18.37
CA THR A 118 5.65 13.63 -17.20
C THR A 118 4.89 13.73 -15.88
N SER A 119 3.56 13.89 -15.92
CA SER A 119 2.71 13.74 -14.73
C SER A 119 2.47 12.27 -14.42
N THR A 120 2.06 11.98 -13.19
CA THR A 120 1.78 10.59 -12.81
C THR A 120 0.48 10.08 -13.44
N VAL A 121 0.40 8.77 -13.68
CA VAL A 121 -0.86 8.06 -13.95
C VAL A 121 -1.62 7.84 -12.63
N ARG A 122 -2.77 7.18 -12.67
CA ARG A 122 -3.57 6.89 -11.47
C ARG A 122 -3.20 5.52 -10.89
N SER A 123 -2.02 5.42 -10.30
CA SER A 123 -1.59 4.20 -9.61
C SER A 123 -2.14 4.12 -8.19
N VAL A 124 -2.35 2.91 -7.72
CA VAL A 124 -2.70 2.58 -6.32
C VAL A 124 -1.77 1.48 -5.85
N PHE A 125 -1.18 1.65 -4.70
CA PHE A 125 -0.38 0.66 -4.00
C PHE A 125 -1.01 0.43 -2.62
N ILE A 126 -1.35 -0.83 -2.33
CA ILE A 126 -1.74 -1.24 -0.97
C ILE A 126 -0.52 -1.84 -0.32
N VAL A 127 -0.12 -1.25 0.80
CA VAL A 127 1.04 -1.68 1.61
C VAL A 127 0.54 -2.17 2.95
N ASP A 128 1.04 -3.31 3.41
CA ASP A 128 0.67 -3.87 4.71
C ASP A 128 1.53 -3.29 5.86
N PRO A 129 1.21 -3.60 7.14
CA PRO A 129 1.98 -3.12 8.29
C PRO A 129 3.42 -3.61 8.38
N GLU A 130 3.84 -4.54 7.52
CA GLU A 130 5.21 -5.04 7.39
C GLU A 130 5.93 -4.40 6.18
N ASP A 131 5.37 -3.30 5.68
CA ASP A 131 5.85 -2.54 4.51
C ASP A 131 5.85 -3.35 3.20
N LYS A 132 5.04 -4.41 3.06
CA LYS A 132 4.98 -5.21 1.83
C LYS A 132 3.88 -4.72 0.89
N LEU A 133 4.20 -4.68 -0.38
CA LEU A 133 3.26 -4.42 -1.46
C LEU A 133 2.29 -5.60 -1.62
N ARG A 134 1.00 -5.34 -1.44
CA ARG A 134 -0.05 -6.36 -1.48
C ARG A 134 -0.96 -6.25 -2.71
N LEU A 135 -1.08 -5.04 -3.27
CA LEU A 135 -1.83 -4.78 -4.50
C LEU A 135 -1.17 -3.62 -5.24
N ILE A 136 -1.18 -3.71 -6.57
CA ILE A 136 -0.82 -2.63 -7.49
C ILE A 136 -1.93 -2.54 -8.54
N LEU A 137 -2.57 -1.38 -8.65
CA LEU A 137 -3.53 -1.07 -9.70
C LEU A 137 -3.06 0.17 -10.46
N THR A 138 -3.23 0.19 -11.77
CA THR A 138 -2.89 1.36 -12.58
C THR A 138 -4.00 1.65 -13.57
N TYR A 139 -4.47 2.89 -13.57
CA TYR A 139 -5.51 3.41 -14.43
C TYR A 139 -4.95 4.51 -15.33
N PRO A 140 -5.43 4.64 -16.58
CA PRO A 140 -5.08 5.77 -17.43
C PRO A 140 -5.61 7.07 -16.82
N LYS A 141 -4.99 8.20 -17.20
CA LYS A 141 -5.31 9.52 -16.66
C LYS A 141 -6.78 9.94 -16.81
N SER A 142 -7.43 9.44 -17.87
CA SER A 142 -8.82 9.77 -18.22
C SER A 142 -9.88 9.00 -17.41
N VAL A 143 -9.49 7.96 -16.68
CA VAL A 143 -10.43 7.04 -15.98
C VAL A 143 -10.29 7.17 -14.47
N GLY A 144 -11.35 7.63 -13.80
CA GLY A 144 -11.43 7.64 -12.35
C GLY A 144 -11.47 6.21 -11.77
N ARG A 145 -10.85 6.04 -10.60
CA ARG A 145 -10.73 4.75 -9.92
C ARG A 145 -12.02 4.32 -9.23
N ASN A 146 -12.20 3.01 -9.07
CA ASN A 146 -13.25 2.45 -8.24
C ASN A 146 -12.72 2.26 -6.81
N PHE A 147 -13.12 3.15 -5.89
CA PHE A 147 -12.70 3.10 -4.50
C PHE A 147 -13.41 2.01 -3.69
N ASP A 148 -14.60 1.56 -4.10
CA ASP A 148 -15.26 0.41 -3.48
C ASP A 148 -14.42 -0.86 -3.67
N GLU A 149 -13.78 -1.03 -4.84
CA GLU A 149 -12.85 -2.13 -5.09
C GLU A 149 -11.60 -2.01 -4.21
N ILE A 150 -11.06 -0.82 -3.99
CA ILE A 150 -9.91 -0.62 -3.11
C ILE A 150 -10.26 -1.06 -1.69
N VAL A 151 -11.41 -0.64 -1.16
CA VAL A 151 -11.88 -1.06 0.18
C VAL A 151 -12.15 -2.56 0.21
N ARG A 152 -12.82 -3.12 -0.81
CA ARG A 152 -13.09 -4.56 -0.92
C ARG A 152 -11.81 -5.40 -0.87
N VAL A 153 -10.77 -4.99 -1.60
CA VAL A 153 -9.50 -5.73 -1.62
C VAL A 153 -8.78 -5.64 -0.27
N ILE A 154 -8.84 -4.50 0.42
CA ILE A 154 -8.31 -4.38 1.79
C ILE A 154 -9.01 -5.38 2.72
N ASP A 155 -10.34 -5.45 2.66
CA ASP A 155 -11.11 -6.43 3.44
C ASP A 155 -10.70 -7.87 3.12
N ALA A 156 -10.55 -8.18 1.84
CA ALA A 156 -10.12 -9.51 1.39
C ALA A 156 -8.70 -9.87 1.87
N LEU A 157 -7.74 -8.94 1.75
CA LEU A 157 -6.37 -9.14 2.24
C LEU A 157 -6.33 -9.35 3.75
N GLN A 158 -7.05 -8.52 4.50
CA GLN A 158 -7.10 -8.64 5.95
C GLN A 158 -7.79 -9.93 6.41
N ALA A 159 -8.82 -10.39 5.68
CA ALA A 159 -9.51 -11.65 5.97
C ALA A 159 -8.59 -12.86 5.75
N THR A 160 -7.87 -12.88 4.63
CA THR A 160 -6.96 -13.98 4.27
C THR A 160 -5.68 -14.01 5.12
N ASP A 161 -5.19 -12.86 5.60
CA ASP A 161 -4.06 -12.80 6.53
C ASP A 161 -4.43 -13.32 7.93
N ALA A 162 -5.68 -13.12 8.34
CA ALA A 162 -6.14 -13.52 9.67
C ALA A 162 -6.57 -14.99 9.75
N ASN A 163 -6.92 -15.62 8.62
CA ASN A 163 -7.53 -16.95 8.58
C ASN A 163 -6.99 -17.77 7.41
N PRO A 164 -6.95 -19.11 7.53
CA PRO A 164 -6.56 -20.01 6.44
C PRO A 164 -7.70 -20.16 5.42
N ILE A 165 -8.01 -19.08 4.74
CA ILE A 165 -9.06 -18.97 3.71
C ILE A 165 -8.53 -18.27 2.46
N ALA A 166 -9.28 -18.38 1.37
CA ALA A 166 -9.19 -17.52 0.21
C ALA A 166 -10.55 -16.89 -0.07
N THR A 167 -10.55 -15.72 -0.71
CA THR A 167 -11.78 -15.07 -1.15
C THR A 167 -12.11 -15.47 -2.59
N PRO A 168 -13.33 -15.92 -2.90
CA PRO A 168 -13.73 -16.19 -4.29
C PRO A 168 -13.82 -14.90 -5.12
N ALA A 169 -14.04 -15.03 -6.43
CA ALA A 169 -14.29 -13.92 -7.32
C ALA A 169 -15.45 -13.07 -6.79
N ASP A 170 -15.33 -11.74 -6.93
CA ASP A 170 -16.33 -10.74 -6.50
C ASP A 170 -16.72 -10.75 -5.01
N TRP A 171 -15.97 -11.49 -4.19
CA TRP A 171 -16.24 -11.62 -2.75
C TRP A 171 -16.35 -10.25 -2.06
N LYS A 172 -17.32 -10.16 -1.15
CA LYS A 172 -17.54 -9.00 -0.26
C LYS A 172 -17.62 -9.49 1.18
N PRO A 173 -17.35 -8.63 2.17
CA PRO A 173 -17.56 -8.96 3.57
C PRO A 173 -18.98 -9.49 3.83
N GLY A 174 -19.06 -10.67 4.43
CA GLY A 174 -20.32 -11.40 4.64
C GLY A 174 -20.57 -12.55 3.67
N ASP A 175 -19.89 -12.57 2.52
CA ASP A 175 -19.99 -13.70 1.59
C ASP A 175 -19.20 -14.92 2.09
N ARG A 176 -19.55 -16.08 1.57
CA ARG A 176 -18.83 -17.34 1.83
C ARG A 176 -17.39 -17.25 1.33
N VAL A 177 -16.50 -17.90 2.05
CA VAL A 177 -15.08 -17.99 1.73
C VAL A 177 -14.71 -19.36 1.18
N ILE A 178 -13.54 -19.47 0.56
CA ILE A 178 -12.95 -20.74 0.18
C ILE A 178 -11.99 -21.20 1.27
N VAL A 179 -12.13 -22.42 1.76
CA VAL A 179 -11.21 -23.05 2.70
C VAL A 179 -9.85 -23.25 2.02
N ALA A 180 -8.77 -22.83 2.68
CA ALA A 180 -7.42 -22.98 2.16
C ALA A 180 -7.10 -24.46 1.85
N MET A 181 -6.40 -24.72 0.75
CA MET A 181 -6.09 -26.10 0.30
C MET A 181 -5.26 -26.89 1.31
N GLY A 182 -4.44 -26.24 2.12
CA GLY A 182 -3.61 -26.88 3.16
C GLY A 182 -4.37 -27.30 4.42
N MET A 183 -5.67 -26.96 4.55
CA MET A 183 -6.52 -27.36 5.68
C MET A 183 -7.35 -28.59 5.29
N SER A 184 -7.45 -29.60 6.19
CA SER A 184 -8.33 -30.74 5.96
C SER A 184 -9.81 -30.32 6.02
N THR A 185 -10.71 -31.15 5.47
CA THR A 185 -12.16 -30.89 5.56
C THR A 185 -12.67 -31.04 6.99
N GLU A 186 -12.08 -31.92 7.76
CA GLU A 186 -12.36 -32.14 9.18
C GLU A 186 -11.98 -30.89 9.99
N ASP A 187 -10.75 -30.40 9.88
CA ASP A 187 -10.29 -29.17 10.56
C ASP A 187 -11.11 -27.95 10.13
N ALA A 188 -11.52 -27.89 8.87
CA ALA A 188 -12.37 -26.82 8.38
C ALA A 188 -13.75 -26.83 9.05
N LYS A 189 -14.38 -28.02 9.24
CA LYS A 189 -15.66 -28.15 9.92
C LYS A 189 -15.60 -27.82 11.40
N GLU A 190 -14.44 -27.96 12.04
CA GLU A 190 -14.23 -27.54 13.42
C GLU A 190 -14.07 -26.02 13.52
N LYS A 191 -13.48 -25.39 12.51
CA LYS A 191 -13.14 -23.97 12.54
C LYS A 191 -14.21 -23.05 11.94
N PHE A 192 -14.91 -23.49 10.93
CA PHE A 192 -15.88 -22.69 10.16
C PHE A 192 -17.27 -23.30 10.17
N GLU A 193 -18.28 -22.45 10.00
CA GLU A 193 -19.66 -22.89 9.87
C GLU A 193 -19.99 -23.27 8.41
N ASN A 194 -20.97 -24.15 8.22
CA ASN A 194 -21.55 -24.49 6.91
C ASN A 194 -20.51 -24.88 5.85
N VAL A 195 -19.52 -25.70 6.25
CA VAL A 195 -18.50 -26.19 5.30
C VAL A 195 -19.17 -27.12 4.29
N GLU A 196 -19.06 -26.76 3.01
CA GLU A 196 -19.61 -27.51 1.89
C GLU A 196 -18.50 -27.86 0.90
N GLU A 197 -18.32 -29.14 0.61
CA GLU A 197 -17.31 -29.64 -0.32
C GLU A 197 -17.95 -29.97 -1.66
N PHE A 198 -17.74 -29.15 -2.69
CA PHE A 198 -18.13 -29.43 -4.06
C PHE A 198 -17.13 -30.36 -4.76
N LYS A 199 -15.86 -30.13 -4.45
CA LYS A 199 -14.71 -30.93 -4.90
C LYS A 199 -13.64 -30.88 -3.80
N PRO A 200 -12.68 -31.79 -3.74
CA PRO A 200 -11.59 -31.77 -2.77
C PRO A 200 -10.81 -30.45 -2.77
N TYR A 201 -10.74 -29.75 -3.91
CA TYR A 201 -10.07 -28.46 -4.07
C TYR A 201 -11.03 -27.26 -3.98
N LEU A 202 -12.34 -27.46 -3.92
CA LEU A 202 -13.34 -26.39 -3.90
C LEU A 202 -14.31 -26.62 -2.75
N ARG A 203 -13.99 -26.00 -1.64
CA ARG A 203 -14.73 -26.07 -0.38
C ARG A 203 -15.09 -24.68 0.08
N TYR A 204 -16.38 -24.42 0.24
CA TYR A 204 -16.89 -23.15 0.76
C TYR A 204 -17.23 -23.26 2.24
N ALA A 205 -17.14 -22.15 2.96
CA ALA A 205 -17.52 -22.06 4.35
C ALA A 205 -18.02 -20.64 4.70
N ASP A 206 -18.75 -20.53 5.80
CA ASP A 206 -19.10 -19.27 6.41
C ASP A 206 -18.03 -18.93 7.47
N ALA A 207 -17.43 -17.74 7.35
CA ALA A 207 -16.37 -17.27 8.23
C ALA A 207 -16.73 -15.98 8.99
N SER A 208 -18.01 -15.64 9.07
CA SER A 208 -18.48 -14.35 9.63
C SER A 208 -18.01 -14.12 11.06
N LYS A 209 -18.00 -15.15 11.91
CA LYS A 209 -17.53 -15.05 13.31
C LYS A 209 -16.03 -14.74 13.38
N GLN A 210 -15.22 -15.51 12.65
CA GLN A 210 -13.76 -15.38 12.64
C GLN A 210 -13.33 -14.01 12.09
N LEU A 211 -14.06 -13.48 11.11
CA LEU A 211 -13.79 -12.17 10.51
C LEU A 211 -14.19 -11.01 11.45
N SER A 212 -15.30 -11.16 12.19
CA SER A 212 -15.72 -10.16 13.19
C SER A 212 -14.77 -10.10 14.39
N GLU A 213 -14.28 -11.23 14.87
CA GLU A 213 -13.31 -11.30 15.97
C GLU A 213 -11.95 -10.73 15.58
N ALA A 214 -11.48 -10.99 14.36
CA ALA A 214 -10.23 -10.42 13.84
C ALA A 214 -10.29 -8.88 13.75
N GLY A 215 -11.44 -8.31 13.41
CA GLY A 215 -11.67 -6.87 13.42
C GLY A 215 -11.64 -6.26 14.82
N SER A 216 -12.20 -6.93 15.81
CA SER A 216 -12.24 -6.44 17.21
C SER A 216 -10.89 -6.54 17.93
N VAL A 217 -10.10 -7.56 17.65
CA VAL A 217 -8.74 -7.73 18.22
C VAL A 217 -7.76 -6.65 17.69
N ARG A 218 -7.95 -6.16 16.46
CA ARG A 218 -7.09 -5.12 15.89
C ARG A 218 -7.32 -3.75 16.50
N LEU A 219 -8.54 -3.41 16.88
CA LEU A 219 -8.88 -2.16 17.58
C LEU A 219 -8.36 -2.13 19.03
N GLY A 220 -8.13 -3.29 19.65
CA GLY A 220 -7.63 -3.42 21.03
C GLY A 220 -6.10 -3.47 21.19
N ARG A 221 -5.33 -3.58 20.10
CA ARG A 221 -3.86 -3.72 20.13
C ARG A 221 -3.08 -2.49 19.67
N ALA A 222 -3.58 -1.30 19.87
CA ALA A 222 -2.75 -0.10 19.82
C ALA A 222 -1.85 -0.06 21.06
N GLN A 223 -0.75 -0.82 21.06
CA GLN A 223 0.30 -0.70 22.06
C GLN A 223 1.27 0.40 21.66
N PRO A 224 1.69 1.27 22.60
CA PRO A 224 2.67 2.31 22.29
C PRO A 224 4.02 1.66 21.96
N ASN A 225 4.64 2.15 20.88
CA ASN A 225 5.97 1.79 20.40
C ASN A 225 7.00 1.71 21.52
N ALA A 226 7.43 0.50 21.87
CA ALA A 226 8.74 0.30 22.48
C ALA A 226 9.76 0.35 21.33
N HIS A 227 10.57 1.40 21.32
CA HIS A 227 11.69 1.55 20.41
C HIS A 227 12.51 0.26 20.31
N ARG A 228 12.38 -0.49 19.24
CA ARG A 228 13.40 -1.47 18.85
C ARG A 228 14.56 -0.68 18.23
N ALA A 229 15.51 -0.29 19.09
CA ALA A 229 16.83 0.11 18.65
C ALA A 229 17.41 -1.05 17.83
N ARG A 230 17.66 -0.81 16.54
CA ARG A 230 18.47 -1.74 15.72
C ARG A 230 19.85 -1.85 16.36
N PRO A 231 20.44 -3.03 16.49
CA PRO A 231 21.82 -3.15 16.98
C PRO A 231 22.73 -2.40 16.00
N ILE A 232 23.49 -1.43 16.53
CA ILE A 232 24.52 -0.72 15.80
C ILE A 232 25.64 -1.75 15.55
N ILE A 233 25.79 -2.18 14.30
CA ILE A 233 26.95 -2.99 13.88
C ILE A 233 28.13 -2.03 13.84
N PRO A 234 29.19 -2.23 14.65
CA PRO A 234 30.37 -1.37 14.59
C PRO A 234 31.06 -1.52 13.23
N PRO A 235 31.66 -0.42 12.71
CA PRO A 235 32.39 -0.48 11.45
C PRO A 235 33.55 -1.46 11.58
N GLY A 236 33.66 -2.38 10.59
CA GLY A 236 34.77 -3.33 10.51
C GLY A 236 36.13 -2.64 10.36
N PRO A 237 37.22 -3.30 10.74
CA PRO A 237 38.56 -2.72 10.71
C PRO A 237 38.95 -2.30 9.28
N PRO A 238 39.79 -1.27 9.13
CA PRO A 238 40.22 -0.75 7.84
C PRO A 238 41.02 -1.83 7.08
N ARG A 239 40.67 -2.03 5.82
CA ARG A 239 41.41 -2.94 4.93
C ARG A 239 42.81 -2.36 4.66
N THR A 240 43.84 -3.12 4.99
CA THR A 240 45.22 -2.81 4.62
C THR A 240 45.41 -2.85 3.11
N PRO A 241 46.16 -1.91 2.50
CA PRO A 241 46.40 -1.93 1.06
C PRO A 241 47.30 -3.10 0.68
N VAL A 242 46.88 -3.88 -0.29
CA VAL A 242 47.71 -4.95 -0.92
C VAL A 242 48.79 -4.27 -1.75
N LYS A 243 50.05 -4.52 -1.39
CA LYS A 243 51.24 -4.05 -2.16
C LYS A 243 51.17 -4.62 -3.58
N GLY A 244 51.21 -3.72 -4.55
CA GLY A 244 51.28 -4.04 -5.95
C GLY A 244 52.57 -4.86 -6.30
N THR A 245 52.40 -5.92 -7.06
CA THR A 245 53.47 -6.61 -7.75
C THR A 245 53.86 -5.84 -9.01
N ALA A 246 55.17 -5.61 -9.15
CA ALA A 246 55.80 -4.89 -10.24
C ALA A 246 55.62 -5.59 -11.61
N PRO A 247 55.70 -4.86 -12.72
CA PRO A 247 55.56 -5.43 -14.06
C PRO A 247 56.84 -6.18 -14.47
N VAL A 248 56.67 -7.40 -14.98
CA VAL A 248 57.73 -8.18 -15.65
C VAL A 248 57.88 -7.67 -17.08
N SER A 249 59.04 -7.12 -17.36
CA SER A 249 59.54 -6.84 -18.71
C SER A 249 60.14 -8.11 -19.33
N GLY A 250 59.88 -8.32 -20.60
CA GLY A 250 60.63 -9.32 -21.36
C GLY A 250 59.94 -9.66 -22.67
N HIS A 251 60.39 -9.26 -23.61
CA HIS A 251 61.29 -9.49 -24.75
C HIS A 251 60.57 -10.08 -25.97
N ARG A 252 60.84 -9.39 -27.07
CA ARG A 252 60.66 -9.79 -28.49
C ARG A 252 61.11 -11.23 -28.81
N VAL A 253 60.41 -11.89 -29.66
CA VAL A 253 60.81 -12.27 -31.03
C VAL A 253 59.57 -12.31 -31.88
#